data_4dac93e07279fe8ef0ed8ca421f5ee29
#
_entry.id   4dac93e07279fe8ef0ed8ca421f5ee29
#
_cell.length_a   1.000
_cell.length_b   1.000
_cell.length_c   1.000
_cell.angle_alpha   90.00
_cell.angle_beta   90.00
_cell.angle_gamma   90.00
#
_symmetry.space_group_name_H-M   'P 1'
#
loop_
_entity.id
_entity.type
_entity.pdbx_description
1 polymer ?
#
loop_
_entity_poly.entity_id
_entity_poly.type
_entity_poly.pdbx_seq_one_letter_code
_entity_poly.pdbx_strand_id
1 'polypeptide(L)'
;RRRALERTVSGFTRSDDAEEDQTYFQVLGDRGELLAGDPRLAVPTEEPAAASGVRFRDDVLADEQVRVAYLRTHGPDGSGSGLVQVAETLGKRSRLATEIIKGVLLPQFVILPVAVLLVWFALSRGIRPLAELQQRIRKRTSTDLSPIAVGGVPDEVVPLVEAINDLLKRLDRTIATQRHFLADAAHQLKTPLAGLRMQAELAGRELDSGRGDPASMKHTLQQIALSSQRAAHMVNQLLAMARAEDSGQAMRRVPVDLAVITRAVVRDFVPRALERRIDLGYEGPVSDHKVRLMGEPVLLGEMVRNLVDNALQYTPSGGTVTARVLGDPFGQVVVLQVEDTGPGIPVSERDAVFRPFYRALGTEVDGSGLGLAIVQEIAQRHDGEVLVADARPRSAGSSHPPGALFTVRLRLTPGAMDADAQAFKPPPELTDET
;
A
#
# COMPACT_ATOMS: atom_id res chain seq x y z
N ARG A 1 -71.94 -58.32 -40.56
CA ARG A 1 -70.52 -58.07 -40.17
C ARG A 1 -70.00 -56.80 -40.76
N ARG A 2 -70.21 -56.49 -42.03
CA ARG A 2 -69.73 -55.20 -42.72
C ARG A 2 -70.26 -53.93 -42.01
N ARG A 3 -71.54 -53.88 -41.61
CA ARG A 3 -72.18 -52.69 -40.94
C ARG A 3 -71.71 -52.49 -39.48
N ALA A 4 -71.22 -53.52 -38.81
CA ALA A 4 -70.67 -53.36 -37.43
C ALA A 4 -69.26 -52.75 -37.47
N LEU A 5 -68.42 -53.21 -38.42
CA LEU A 5 -67.10 -52.64 -38.67
C LEU A 5 -67.17 -51.13 -39.13
N GLU A 6 -68.10 -50.79 -40.02
CA GLU A 6 -68.34 -49.48 -40.49
C GLU A 6 -68.77 -48.52 -39.39
N ARG A 7 -69.53 -48.95 -38.39
CA ARG A 7 -69.94 -48.16 -37.21
C ARG A 7 -68.80 -47.97 -36.20
N THR A 8 -67.92 -48.92 -36.02
CA THR A 8 -66.77 -48.73 -35.10
C THR A 8 -65.73 -47.88 -35.68
N VAL A 9 -65.56 -47.91 -37.01
CA VAL A 9 -64.55 -47.11 -37.70
C VAL A 9 -65.03 -45.66 -37.99
N SER A 10 -66.35 -45.47 -38.21
CA SER A 10 -66.91 -44.12 -38.42
C SER A 10 -66.85 -43.21 -37.18
N GLY A 11 -66.70 -43.84 -35.96
CA GLY A 11 -66.46 -43.10 -34.71
C GLY A 11 -65.07 -42.48 -34.62
N PHE A 12 -64.08 -42.95 -35.37
CA PHE A 12 -62.72 -42.47 -35.38
C PHE A 12 -62.43 -41.35 -36.43
N THR A 13 -63.35 -41.10 -37.35
CA THR A 13 -63.15 -40.24 -38.50
C THR A 13 -63.90 -38.92 -38.44
N ARG A 14 -64.33 -38.47 -37.26
CA ARG A 14 -65.00 -37.19 -37.12
C ARG A 14 -64.28 -36.35 -36.05
N SER A 15 -63.20 -35.76 -36.46
CA SER A 15 -62.72 -34.53 -35.87
C SER A 15 -62.82 -33.46 -36.98
N ASP A 16 -63.77 -32.58 -36.80
CA ASP A 16 -64.10 -31.50 -37.73
C ASP A 16 -63.18 -30.28 -37.53
N ASP A 17 -62.13 -30.44 -36.76
CA ASP A 17 -61.14 -29.41 -36.56
C ASP A 17 -60.04 -29.47 -37.62
N ALA A 18 -60.03 -28.49 -38.52
CA ALA A 18 -59.03 -28.34 -39.54
C ALA A 18 -57.58 -28.13 -39.02
N GLU A 19 -57.40 -28.20 -37.71
CA GLU A 19 -56.10 -28.06 -37.00
C GLU A 19 -55.53 -29.41 -36.54
N GLU A 20 -56.28 -30.54 -36.64
CA GLU A 20 -55.79 -31.85 -36.25
C GLU A 20 -55.19 -32.61 -37.44
N ASP A 21 -54.13 -33.42 -37.15
CA ASP A 21 -53.54 -34.30 -38.13
C ASP A 21 -54.64 -35.25 -38.65
N GLN A 22 -54.80 -35.32 -39.97
CA GLN A 22 -55.80 -36.18 -40.58
C GLN A 22 -55.34 -37.63 -40.49
N THR A 23 -56.22 -38.46 -39.95
CA THR A 23 -55.97 -39.90 -39.84
C THR A 23 -56.71 -40.63 -40.96
N TYR A 24 -55.98 -41.31 -41.79
CA TYR A 24 -56.51 -42.17 -42.86
C TYR A 24 -56.31 -43.60 -42.45
N PHE A 25 -57.26 -44.46 -42.83
CA PHE A 25 -57.10 -45.88 -42.60
C PHE A 25 -57.47 -46.70 -43.89
N GLN A 26 -56.88 -47.85 -44.01
CA GLN A 26 -57.18 -48.77 -45.07
C GLN A 26 -57.13 -50.20 -44.56
N VAL A 27 -58.13 -51.02 -44.94
CA VAL A 27 -58.20 -52.46 -44.62
C VAL A 27 -58.28 -53.22 -45.94
N LEU A 28 -57.29 -54.03 -46.19
CA LEU A 28 -57.22 -54.93 -47.37
C LEU A 28 -57.43 -56.37 -46.99
N GLY A 29 -58.14 -57.14 -47.83
CA GLY A 29 -58.33 -58.52 -47.72
C GLY A 29 -57.13 -59.37 -48.21
N ASP A 30 -57.27 -60.70 -48.20
CA ASP A 30 -56.19 -61.63 -48.51
C ASP A 30 -55.67 -61.57 -49.95
N ARG A 31 -56.51 -61.14 -50.86
CA ARG A 31 -56.15 -60.93 -52.28
C ARG A 31 -55.82 -59.49 -52.63
N GLY A 32 -55.66 -58.64 -51.60
CA GLY A 32 -55.39 -57.22 -51.80
C GLY A 32 -56.62 -56.38 -52.14
N GLU A 33 -57.83 -56.94 -52.05
CA GLU A 33 -59.07 -56.22 -52.27
C GLU A 33 -59.34 -55.22 -51.13
N LEU A 34 -59.76 -54.01 -51.45
CA LEU A 34 -60.12 -52.96 -50.48
C LEU A 34 -61.43 -53.39 -49.77
N LEU A 35 -61.34 -53.70 -48.50
CA LEU A 35 -62.48 -54.00 -47.66
C LEU A 35 -63.15 -52.81 -47.03
N ALA A 36 -62.32 -51.81 -46.63
CA ALA A 36 -62.78 -50.57 -46.03
C ALA A 36 -61.66 -49.54 -46.02
N GLY A 37 -62.00 -48.23 -45.99
CA GLY A 37 -61.04 -47.11 -45.85
C GLY A 37 -60.70 -46.39 -47.13
N ASP A 38 -59.58 -45.64 -47.12
CA ASP A 38 -59.14 -44.76 -48.20
C ASP A 38 -58.35 -45.54 -49.27
N PRO A 39 -58.79 -45.55 -50.52
CA PRO A 39 -58.13 -46.26 -51.62
C PRO A 39 -56.78 -45.63 -52.02
N ARG A 40 -56.51 -44.42 -51.64
CA ARG A 40 -55.29 -43.66 -52.04
C ARG A 40 -54.07 -44.15 -51.28
N LEU A 41 -54.21 -44.83 -50.12
CA LEU A 41 -53.10 -45.40 -49.41
C LEU A 41 -52.41 -46.49 -50.23
N ALA A 42 -51.14 -46.31 -50.51
CA ALA A 42 -50.38 -47.29 -51.27
C ALA A 42 -50.23 -48.62 -50.48
N VAL A 43 -50.31 -49.72 -51.19
CA VAL A 43 -50.06 -51.04 -50.58
C VAL A 43 -48.58 -51.26 -50.34
N PRO A 44 -48.11 -51.70 -49.17
CA PRO A 44 -46.68 -51.88 -48.94
C PRO A 44 -46.09 -52.84 -49.93
N THR A 45 -45.02 -52.48 -50.58
CA THR A 45 -44.32 -53.23 -51.60
C THR A 45 -43.48 -54.36 -51.01
N GLU A 46 -43.12 -54.25 -49.76
CA GLU A 46 -42.41 -55.32 -49.07
C GLU A 46 -43.42 -56.33 -48.46
N GLU A 47 -43.34 -57.59 -48.87
CA GLU A 47 -44.09 -58.66 -48.16
C GLU A 47 -43.65 -58.66 -46.71
N PRO A 48 -44.61 -58.57 -45.78
CA PRO A 48 -44.26 -58.65 -44.38
C PRO A 48 -43.84 -60.07 -44.08
N ALA A 49 -42.56 -60.31 -43.83
CA ALA A 49 -42.14 -61.58 -43.18
C ALA A 49 -43.01 -61.81 -41.97
N ALA A 50 -43.34 -63.04 -41.71
CA ALA A 50 -44.35 -63.63 -40.73
C ALA A 50 -44.15 -63.22 -39.25
N ALA A 51 -43.67 -61.98 -38.94
CA ALA A 51 -43.53 -61.47 -37.60
C ALA A 51 -44.75 -60.62 -37.25
N SER A 52 -45.48 -60.99 -36.26
CA SER A 52 -46.58 -60.27 -35.64
C SER A 52 -46.07 -58.96 -35.00
N GLY A 53 -46.11 -57.82 -35.70
CA GLY A 53 -45.75 -56.52 -35.20
C GLY A 53 -46.19 -55.39 -36.11
N VAL A 54 -46.55 -54.27 -35.52
CA VAL A 54 -46.83 -53.00 -36.22
C VAL A 54 -45.55 -52.49 -36.84
N ARG A 55 -45.59 -52.20 -38.17
CA ARG A 55 -44.48 -51.53 -38.90
C ARG A 55 -44.86 -50.13 -39.30
N PHE A 56 -43.86 -49.32 -39.45
CA PHE A 56 -44.04 -47.93 -39.85
C PHE A 56 -43.29 -47.64 -41.15
N ARG A 57 -43.90 -46.84 -41.98
CA ARG A 57 -43.27 -46.27 -43.17
C ARG A 57 -43.70 -44.81 -43.33
N ASP A 58 -42.86 -44.02 -43.93
CA ASP A 58 -43.24 -42.67 -44.35
C ASP A 58 -43.67 -42.72 -45.83
N ASP A 59 -44.80 -42.09 -46.14
CA ASP A 59 -45.42 -42.10 -47.46
C ASP A 59 -45.96 -40.69 -47.76
N VAL A 60 -46.42 -40.47 -48.98
CA VAL A 60 -47.06 -39.22 -49.41
C VAL A 60 -48.49 -39.50 -49.82
N LEU A 61 -49.47 -38.88 -49.21
CA LEU A 61 -50.88 -38.99 -49.53
C LEU A 61 -51.43 -37.58 -49.83
N ALA A 62 -51.94 -37.39 -51.09
CA ALA A 62 -52.47 -36.09 -51.50
C ALA A 62 -51.54 -34.88 -51.30
N ASP A 63 -50.24 -35.04 -51.62
CA ASP A 63 -49.16 -34.06 -51.44
C ASP A 63 -48.77 -33.78 -49.95
N GLU A 64 -49.32 -34.50 -48.99
CA GLU A 64 -48.93 -34.40 -47.60
C GLU A 64 -48.07 -35.58 -47.18
N GLN A 65 -47.03 -35.34 -46.39
CA GLN A 65 -46.24 -36.42 -45.79
C GLN A 65 -47.04 -37.07 -44.71
N VAL A 66 -47.18 -38.38 -44.81
CA VAL A 66 -47.92 -39.21 -43.85
C VAL A 66 -47.03 -40.31 -43.31
N ARG A 67 -47.20 -40.62 -42.05
CA ARG A 67 -46.59 -41.78 -41.44
C ARG A 67 -47.63 -42.89 -41.35
N VAL A 68 -47.35 -43.97 -42.05
CA VAL A 68 -48.26 -45.11 -42.14
C VAL A 68 -47.80 -46.22 -41.21
N ALA A 69 -48.66 -46.60 -40.28
CA ALA A 69 -48.51 -47.80 -39.47
C ALA A 69 -49.32 -48.93 -40.14
N TYR A 70 -48.71 -50.03 -40.34
CA TYR A 70 -49.42 -51.15 -40.93
C TYR A 70 -49.19 -52.54 -40.20
N LEU A 71 -50.22 -53.34 -40.14
CA LEU A 71 -50.23 -54.66 -39.45
C LEU A 71 -50.95 -55.64 -40.28
N ARG A 72 -50.41 -56.84 -40.47
CA ARG A 72 -51.13 -58.03 -41.01
C ARG A 72 -51.84 -58.76 -39.93
N THR A 73 -53.12 -58.94 -40.03
CA THR A 73 -53.93 -59.63 -39.08
C THR A 73 -54.40 -61.02 -39.70
N HIS A 74 -54.42 -62.05 -38.90
CA HIS A 74 -54.91 -63.36 -39.31
C HIS A 74 -56.29 -63.54 -38.69
N GLY A 75 -57.23 -64.12 -39.43
CA GLY A 75 -58.56 -64.40 -38.90
C GLY A 75 -58.49 -65.47 -37.80
N PRO A 76 -59.50 -65.50 -36.87
CA PRO A 76 -59.53 -66.46 -35.73
C PRO A 76 -59.57 -67.92 -36.14
N ASP A 77 -59.96 -68.23 -37.37
CA ASP A 77 -60.09 -69.59 -37.87
C ASP A 77 -58.93 -69.99 -38.83
N GLY A 78 -57.84 -69.22 -38.90
CA GLY A 78 -56.70 -69.48 -39.77
C GLY A 78 -56.98 -69.29 -41.27
N SER A 79 -58.21 -68.93 -41.69
CA SER A 79 -58.63 -68.74 -43.06
C SER A 79 -58.68 -67.23 -43.40
N GLY A 80 -57.64 -66.73 -44.00
CA GLY A 80 -57.55 -65.38 -44.53
C GLY A 80 -56.64 -64.43 -43.73
N SER A 81 -55.73 -63.79 -44.39
CA SER A 81 -54.91 -62.73 -43.86
C SER A 81 -55.45 -61.39 -44.34
N GLY A 82 -55.50 -60.36 -43.47
CA GLY A 82 -55.88 -59.03 -43.82
C GLY A 82 -54.75 -57.99 -43.49
N LEU A 83 -54.61 -56.95 -44.25
CA LEU A 83 -53.70 -55.88 -43.93
C LEU A 83 -54.47 -54.62 -43.45
N VAL A 84 -54.15 -54.14 -42.29
CA VAL A 84 -54.69 -52.91 -41.74
C VAL A 84 -53.61 -51.87 -41.75
N GLN A 85 -53.91 -50.73 -42.33
CA GLN A 85 -53.02 -49.58 -42.42
C GLN A 85 -53.71 -48.35 -41.78
N VAL A 86 -52.94 -47.54 -41.02
CA VAL A 86 -53.37 -46.25 -40.47
C VAL A 86 -52.29 -45.27 -40.78
N ALA A 87 -52.67 -44.23 -41.45
CA ALA A 87 -51.75 -43.10 -41.83
C ALA A 87 -52.17 -41.85 -41.08
N GLU A 88 -51.20 -41.14 -40.56
CA GLU A 88 -51.36 -39.85 -39.90
C GLU A 88 -50.50 -38.80 -40.60
N THR A 89 -51.03 -37.61 -40.87
CA THR A 89 -50.26 -36.53 -41.48
C THR A 89 -49.24 -35.95 -40.50
N LEU A 90 -48.04 -35.61 -41.00
CA LEU A 90 -46.95 -35.00 -40.18
C LEU A 90 -47.04 -33.48 -40.09
N GLY A 91 -48.17 -32.89 -40.51
CA GLY A 91 -48.37 -31.45 -40.60
C GLY A 91 -48.24 -30.71 -39.27
N LYS A 92 -48.79 -31.29 -38.20
CA LYS A 92 -48.73 -30.70 -36.86
C LYS A 92 -47.31 -30.62 -36.34
N ARG A 93 -46.50 -31.65 -36.61
CA ARG A 93 -45.09 -31.72 -36.17
C ARG A 93 -44.24 -30.70 -36.90
N SER A 94 -44.46 -30.49 -38.19
CA SER A 94 -43.77 -29.45 -39.01
C SER A 94 -44.17 -28.04 -38.60
N ARG A 95 -45.47 -27.81 -38.31
CA ARG A 95 -45.99 -26.54 -37.83
C ARG A 95 -45.43 -26.18 -36.48
N LEU A 96 -45.46 -27.09 -35.50
CA LEU A 96 -44.87 -26.89 -34.16
C LEU A 96 -43.35 -26.56 -34.22
N ALA A 97 -42.62 -27.28 -35.08
CA ALA A 97 -41.19 -26.97 -35.28
C ALA A 97 -41.00 -25.52 -35.85
N THR A 98 -41.84 -25.13 -36.81
CA THR A 98 -41.80 -23.80 -37.38
C THR A 98 -42.21 -22.72 -36.37
N GLU A 99 -43.21 -22.95 -35.55
CA GLU A 99 -43.65 -22.07 -34.48
C GLU A 99 -42.58 -21.87 -33.42
N ILE A 100 -41.90 -22.96 -33.01
CA ILE A 100 -40.75 -22.88 -32.08
C ILE A 100 -39.62 -22.04 -32.71
N ILE A 101 -39.30 -22.30 -33.97
CA ILE A 101 -38.25 -21.55 -34.68
C ILE A 101 -38.61 -20.06 -34.77
N LYS A 102 -39.83 -19.75 -35.15
CA LYS A 102 -40.27 -18.32 -35.29
C LYS A 102 -40.50 -17.68 -33.91
N GLY A 103 -41.08 -18.38 -32.94
CA GLY A 103 -41.44 -17.81 -31.64
C GLY A 103 -40.27 -17.71 -30.67
N VAL A 104 -39.30 -18.61 -30.74
CA VAL A 104 -38.17 -18.69 -29.78
C VAL A 104 -36.84 -18.30 -30.41
N LEU A 105 -36.45 -18.96 -31.50
CA LEU A 105 -35.13 -18.78 -32.07
C LEU A 105 -34.97 -17.43 -32.78
N LEU A 106 -35.95 -16.99 -33.57
CA LEU A 106 -35.86 -15.74 -34.33
C LEU A 106 -35.70 -14.51 -33.40
N PRO A 107 -36.48 -14.32 -32.32
CA PRO A 107 -36.29 -13.23 -31.38
C PRO A 107 -34.92 -13.28 -30.70
N GLN A 108 -34.42 -14.48 -30.40
CA GLN A 108 -33.12 -14.65 -29.72
C GLN A 108 -31.95 -14.19 -30.62
N PHE A 109 -32.04 -14.35 -31.94
CA PHE A 109 -31.06 -13.83 -32.88
C PHE A 109 -31.03 -12.29 -32.96
N VAL A 110 -32.07 -11.61 -32.51
CA VAL A 110 -32.13 -10.16 -32.44
C VAL A 110 -31.70 -9.68 -31.04
N ILE A 111 -32.21 -10.31 -29.95
CA ILE A 111 -31.97 -9.91 -28.58
C ILE A 111 -30.48 -10.07 -28.20
N LEU A 112 -29.86 -11.21 -28.59
CA LEU A 112 -28.48 -11.51 -28.24
C LEU A 112 -27.47 -10.48 -28.81
N PRO A 113 -27.48 -10.15 -30.14
CA PRO A 113 -26.61 -9.11 -30.67
C PRO A 113 -26.86 -7.72 -30.05
N VAL A 114 -28.12 -7.36 -29.82
CA VAL A 114 -28.48 -6.09 -29.18
C VAL A 114 -27.92 -6.06 -27.72
N ALA A 115 -28.09 -7.12 -26.96
CA ALA A 115 -27.55 -7.21 -25.61
C ALA A 115 -26.00 -7.10 -25.60
N VAL A 116 -25.33 -7.83 -26.48
CA VAL A 116 -23.86 -7.76 -26.64
C VAL A 116 -23.41 -6.33 -27.01
N LEU A 117 -24.12 -5.70 -27.93
CA LEU A 117 -23.82 -4.31 -28.36
C LEU A 117 -24.02 -3.31 -27.24
N LEU A 118 -25.09 -3.44 -26.44
CA LEU A 118 -25.34 -2.61 -25.26
C LEU A 118 -24.26 -2.78 -24.20
N VAL A 119 -23.88 -4.03 -23.90
CA VAL A 119 -22.79 -4.32 -22.94
C VAL A 119 -21.47 -3.75 -23.43
N TRP A 120 -21.16 -3.94 -24.72
CA TRP A 120 -19.95 -3.36 -25.32
C TRP A 120 -19.95 -1.84 -25.24
N PHE A 121 -21.07 -1.18 -25.52
CA PHE A 121 -21.22 0.28 -25.45
C PHE A 121 -21.08 0.78 -23.99
N ALA A 122 -21.75 0.13 -23.04
CA ALA A 122 -21.65 0.48 -21.62
C ALA A 122 -20.21 0.33 -21.11
N LEU A 123 -19.53 -0.78 -21.45
CA LEU A 123 -18.17 -1.06 -21.02
C LEU A 123 -17.16 -0.05 -21.66
N SER A 124 -17.28 0.21 -22.96
CA SER A 124 -16.41 1.17 -23.65
C SER A 124 -16.55 2.58 -23.10
N ARG A 125 -17.79 2.99 -22.74
CA ARG A 125 -18.05 4.30 -22.13
C ARG A 125 -17.56 4.36 -20.69
N GLY A 126 -17.66 3.26 -19.93
CA GLY A 126 -17.20 3.18 -18.54
C GLY A 126 -15.68 3.17 -18.42
N ILE A 127 -14.96 2.56 -19.37
CA ILE A 127 -13.48 2.46 -19.30
C ILE A 127 -12.78 3.72 -19.87
N ARG A 128 -13.44 4.48 -20.75
CA ARG A 128 -12.85 5.66 -21.39
C ARG A 128 -12.27 6.69 -20.39
N PRO A 129 -12.96 7.07 -19.30
CA PRO A 129 -12.41 8.01 -18.30
C PRO A 129 -11.12 7.51 -17.64
N LEU A 130 -11.00 6.19 -17.42
CA LEU A 130 -9.78 5.57 -16.88
C LEU A 130 -8.59 5.70 -17.85
N ALA A 131 -8.82 5.50 -19.14
CA ALA A 131 -7.80 5.69 -20.15
C ALA A 131 -7.35 7.17 -20.26
N GLU A 132 -8.30 8.10 -20.13
CA GLU A 132 -7.98 9.54 -20.09
C GLU A 132 -7.18 9.91 -18.83
N LEU A 133 -7.56 9.38 -17.65
CA LEU A 133 -6.82 9.56 -16.40
C LEU A 133 -5.39 9.01 -16.52
N GLN A 134 -5.23 7.79 -17.03
CA GLN A 134 -3.91 7.19 -17.27
C GLN A 134 -3.05 8.07 -18.18
N GLN A 135 -3.64 8.61 -19.26
CA GLN A 135 -2.92 9.49 -20.19
C GLN A 135 -2.52 10.82 -19.52
N ARG A 136 -3.40 11.40 -18.69
CA ARG A 136 -3.08 12.61 -17.91
C ARG A 136 -1.92 12.36 -16.95
N ILE A 137 -1.94 11.24 -16.22
CA ILE A 137 -0.85 10.86 -15.30
C ILE A 137 0.46 10.64 -16.08
N ARG A 138 0.39 9.93 -17.22
CA ARG A 138 1.59 9.62 -18.03
C ARG A 138 2.22 10.84 -18.70
N LYS A 139 1.44 11.88 -19.00
CA LYS A 139 1.93 13.14 -19.60
C LYS A 139 2.55 14.08 -18.58
N ARG A 140 2.41 13.83 -17.27
CA ARG A 140 3.02 14.66 -16.24
C ARG A 140 4.53 14.55 -16.29
N THR A 141 5.17 15.67 -16.09
CA THR A 141 6.62 15.71 -15.84
C THR A 141 6.91 15.29 -14.39
N SER A 142 8.12 14.84 -14.12
CA SER A 142 8.56 14.43 -12.78
C SER A 142 8.48 15.56 -11.72
N THR A 143 8.34 16.80 -12.16
CA THR A 143 8.25 18.00 -11.31
C THR A 143 6.83 18.51 -11.11
N ASP A 144 5.85 17.95 -11.83
CA ASP A 144 4.45 18.37 -11.71
C ASP A 144 3.74 17.59 -10.62
N LEU A 145 3.68 18.15 -9.42
CA LEU A 145 3.02 17.61 -8.24
C LEU A 145 1.63 18.23 -8.01
N SER A 146 1.08 18.95 -8.98
CA SER A 146 -0.26 19.54 -8.87
C SER A 146 -1.34 18.47 -8.67
N PRO A 147 -2.45 18.74 -7.97
CA PRO A 147 -3.49 17.75 -7.75
C PRO A 147 -4.15 17.33 -9.06
N ILE A 148 -4.49 16.05 -9.16
CA ILE A 148 -5.25 15.48 -10.27
C ILE A 148 -6.72 15.90 -10.12
N ALA A 149 -7.29 16.51 -11.16
CA ALA A 149 -8.68 16.91 -11.13
C ALA A 149 -9.62 15.67 -11.09
N VAL A 150 -10.55 15.67 -10.16
CA VAL A 150 -11.54 14.58 -9.97
C VAL A 150 -12.68 14.66 -11.00
N GLY A 151 -12.82 15.80 -11.70
CA GLY A 151 -13.90 16.02 -12.69
C GLY A 151 -13.87 15.02 -13.85
N GLY A 152 -14.97 14.31 -14.06
CA GLY A 152 -15.15 13.31 -15.12
C GLY A 152 -14.60 11.92 -14.80
N VAL A 153 -14.25 11.67 -13.55
CA VAL A 153 -13.83 10.35 -13.07
C VAL A 153 -15.06 9.64 -12.49
N PRO A 154 -15.27 8.33 -12.73
CA PRO A 154 -16.33 7.55 -12.07
C PRO A 154 -16.19 7.58 -10.54
N ASP A 155 -17.33 7.57 -9.84
CA ASP A 155 -17.37 7.67 -8.37
C ASP A 155 -16.55 6.57 -7.68
N GLU A 156 -16.48 5.39 -8.29
CA GLU A 156 -15.70 4.24 -7.79
C GLU A 156 -14.18 4.48 -7.82
N VAL A 157 -13.72 5.41 -8.65
CA VAL A 157 -12.28 5.73 -8.83
C VAL A 157 -11.88 7.00 -8.08
N VAL A 158 -12.84 7.81 -7.65
CA VAL A 158 -12.59 9.05 -6.88
C VAL A 158 -11.70 8.80 -5.66
N PRO A 159 -11.95 7.77 -4.80
CA PRO A 159 -11.12 7.52 -3.63
C PRO A 159 -9.65 7.21 -3.99
N LEU A 160 -9.41 6.56 -5.13
CA LEU A 160 -8.05 6.30 -5.61
C LEU A 160 -7.35 7.60 -6.03
N VAL A 161 -8.05 8.49 -6.73
CA VAL A 161 -7.51 9.79 -7.15
C VAL A 161 -7.20 10.66 -5.93
N GLU A 162 -8.04 10.65 -4.91
CA GLU A 162 -7.82 11.35 -3.65
C GLU A 162 -6.59 10.82 -2.91
N ALA A 163 -6.45 9.49 -2.82
CA ALA A 163 -5.26 8.88 -2.22
C ALA A 163 -3.96 9.26 -2.97
N ILE A 164 -4.01 9.31 -4.29
CA ILE A 164 -2.87 9.77 -5.12
C ILE A 164 -2.59 11.25 -4.85
N ASN A 165 -3.62 12.09 -4.78
CA ASN A 165 -3.47 13.52 -4.49
C ASN A 165 -2.86 13.76 -3.11
N ASP A 166 -3.24 12.98 -2.11
CA ASP A 166 -2.63 13.06 -0.78
C ASP A 166 -1.15 12.66 -0.80
N LEU A 167 -0.80 11.65 -1.58
CA LEU A 167 0.59 11.23 -1.77
C LEU A 167 1.39 12.33 -2.50
N LEU A 168 0.85 12.93 -3.56
CA LEU A 168 1.49 14.05 -4.27
C LEU A 168 1.70 15.25 -3.35
N LYS A 169 0.71 15.59 -2.51
CA LYS A 169 0.80 16.66 -1.53
C LYS A 169 1.86 16.41 -0.46
N ARG A 170 2.01 15.16 0.00
CA ARG A 170 3.09 14.78 0.92
C ARG A 170 4.45 14.91 0.24
N LEU A 171 4.58 14.44 -0.99
CA LEU A 171 5.81 14.52 -1.78
C LEU A 171 6.21 15.98 -2.05
N ASP A 172 5.25 16.84 -2.41
CA ASP A 172 5.50 18.28 -2.63
C ASP A 172 6.03 18.95 -1.36
N ARG A 173 5.42 18.66 -0.19
CA ARG A 173 5.91 19.17 1.10
C ARG A 173 7.32 18.67 1.40
N THR A 174 7.62 17.40 1.16
CA THR A 174 8.95 16.83 1.39
C THR A 174 10.00 17.53 0.51
N ILE A 175 9.71 17.71 -0.78
CA ILE A 175 10.61 18.39 -1.72
C ILE A 175 10.78 19.88 -1.35
N ALA A 176 9.71 20.55 -0.94
CA ALA A 176 9.79 21.95 -0.49
C ALA A 176 10.68 22.07 0.75
N THR A 177 10.49 21.20 1.75
CA THR A 177 11.34 21.15 2.96
C THR A 177 12.80 20.89 2.60
N GLN A 178 13.07 19.94 1.71
CA GLN A 178 14.43 19.62 1.25
C GLN A 178 15.08 20.78 0.50
N ARG A 179 14.33 21.52 -0.34
CA ARG A 179 14.84 22.72 -1.02
C ARG A 179 15.19 23.83 -0.03
N HIS A 180 14.33 24.08 0.95
CA HIS A 180 14.61 25.06 2.02
C HIS A 180 15.85 24.66 2.80
N PHE A 181 15.96 23.40 3.22
CA PHE A 181 17.12 22.88 3.92
C PHE A 181 18.43 23.11 3.12
N LEU A 182 18.45 22.78 1.82
CA LEU A 182 19.62 22.96 0.97
C LEU A 182 19.98 24.44 0.78
N ALA A 183 18.98 25.33 0.64
CA ALA A 183 19.20 26.76 0.50
C ALA A 183 19.78 27.35 1.78
N ASP A 184 19.24 26.99 2.94
CA ASP A 184 19.72 27.42 4.24
C ASP A 184 21.12 26.89 4.54
N ALA A 185 21.38 25.61 4.24
CA ALA A 185 22.71 25.01 4.36
C ALA A 185 23.77 25.77 3.51
N ALA A 186 23.44 26.06 2.25
CA ALA A 186 24.30 26.79 1.36
C ALA A 186 24.58 28.21 1.90
N HIS A 187 23.57 28.89 2.45
CA HIS A 187 23.72 30.23 3.03
C HIS A 187 24.59 30.18 4.30
N GLN A 188 24.36 29.23 5.17
CA GLN A 188 25.12 29.06 6.42
C GLN A 188 26.57 28.64 6.18
N LEU A 189 26.87 27.90 5.11
CA LEU A 189 28.24 27.56 4.69
C LEU A 189 28.97 28.76 4.03
N LYS A 190 28.25 29.58 3.27
CA LYS A 190 28.84 30.71 2.58
C LYS A 190 29.45 31.74 3.55
N THR A 191 28.83 31.99 4.69
CA THR A 191 29.26 32.97 5.70
C THR A 191 30.62 32.62 6.30
N PRO A 192 30.87 31.45 6.90
CA PRO A 192 32.19 31.11 7.44
C PRO A 192 33.26 30.99 6.35
N LEU A 193 32.93 30.54 5.15
CA LEU A 193 33.87 30.46 4.03
C LEU A 193 34.30 31.85 3.54
N ALA A 194 33.35 32.80 3.48
CA ALA A 194 33.67 34.19 3.15
C ALA A 194 34.56 34.84 4.22
N GLY A 195 34.28 34.57 5.51
CA GLY A 195 35.12 34.99 6.64
C GLY A 195 36.54 34.43 6.57
N LEU A 196 36.67 33.12 6.32
CA LEU A 196 37.96 32.48 6.11
C LEU A 196 38.77 33.09 4.99
N ARG A 197 38.11 33.31 3.84
CA ARG A 197 38.76 33.90 2.68
C ARG A 197 39.24 35.35 3.01
N MET A 198 38.41 36.15 3.64
CA MET A 198 38.78 37.55 4.02
C MET A 198 39.95 37.51 4.99
N GLN A 199 39.94 36.69 6.02
CA GLN A 199 41.03 36.56 6.98
C GLN A 199 42.35 36.10 6.33
N ALA A 200 42.27 35.14 5.39
CA ALA A 200 43.44 34.69 4.63
C ALA A 200 44.01 35.79 3.71
N GLU A 201 43.13 36.56 3.04
CA GLU A 201 43.55 37.70 2.20
C GLU A 201 44.20 38.82 3.04
N LEU A 202 43.69 39.11 4.25
CA LEU A 202 44.27 40.05 5.18
C LEU A 202 45.65 39.58 5.65
N ALA A 203 45.78 38.32 6.07
CA ALA A 203 47.05 37.73 6.47
C ALA A 203 48.08 37.80 5.34
N GLY A 204 47.69 37.54 4.09
CA GLY A 204 48.54 37.64 2.93
C GLY A 204 49.04 39.06 2.71
N ARG A 205 48.17 40.09 2.79
CA ARG A 205 48.55 41.50 2.63
C ARG A 205 49.49 41.99 3.74
N GLU A 206 49.27 41.56 5.01
CA GLU A 206 50.17 41.88 6.11
C GLU A 206 51.57 41.28 5.89
N LEU A 207 51.67 40.06 5.41
CA LEU A 207 52.94 39.42 5.03
C LEU A 207 53.63 40.16 3.90
N ASP A 208 52.91 40.49 2.82
CA ASP A 208 53.47 41.16 1.64
C ASP A 208 53.97 42.60 1.96
N SER A 209 53.34 43.26 2.92
CA SER A 209 53.72 44.63 3.34
C SER A 209 55.00 44.63 4.19
N GLY A 210 55.48 43.54 4.67
CA GLY A 210 56.67 43.43 5.55
C GLY A 210 56.51 44.10 6.91
N ARG A 211 55.28 44.57 7.28
CA ARG A 211 54.99 45.31 8.53
C ARG A 211 54.18 44.45 9.52
N GLY A 212 54.02 43.15 9.23
CA GLY A 212 53.23 42.23 10.07
C GLY A 212 53.87 42.03 11.44
N ASP A 213 53.14 42.43 12.49
CA ASP A 213 53.50 42.05 13.87
C ASP A 213 53.25 40.53 14.04
N PRO A 214 54.24 39.76 14.55
CA PRO A 214 54.05 38.32 14.81
C PRO A 214 52.87 37.99 15.72
N ALA A 215 52.49 38.88 16.62
CA ALA A 215 51.32 38.70 17.49
C ALA A 215 50.01 38.84 16.72
N SER A 216 49.89 39.84 15.82
CA SER A 216 48.76 40.00 14.90
C SER A 216 48.61 38.79 13.97
N MET A 217 49.71 38.35 13.36
CA MET A 217 49.71 37.17 12.49
C MET A 217 49.25 35.90 13.22
N LYS A 218 49.76 35.69 14.44
CA LYS A 218 49.33 34.56 15.27
C LYS A 218 47.82 34.61 15.56
N HIS A 219 47.30 35.80 15.88
CA HIS A 219 45.87 36.03 16.10
C HIS A 219 45.04 35.71 14.85
N THR A 220 45.43 36.22 13.69
CA THR A 220 44.74 35.96 12.40
C THR A 220 44.75 34.47 12.05
N LEU A 221 45.87 33.78 12.23
CA LEU A 221 45.95 32.33 12.02
C LEU A 221 45.04 31.55 13.01
N GLN A 222 44.94 31.97 14.25
CA GLN A 222 44.00 31.38 15.23
C GLN A 222 42.56 31.60 14.82
N GLN A 223 42.18 32.78 14.32
CA GLN A 223 40.82 33.03 13.81
C GLN A 223 40.51 32.19 12.57
N ILE A 224 41.45 32.00 11.65
CA ILE A 224 41.31 31.10 10.50
C ILE A 224 41.08 29.64 10.99
N ALA A 225 41.87 29.17 11.94
CA ALA A 225 41.73 27.84 12.50
C ALA A 225 40.34 27.62 13.16
N LEU A 226 39.88 28.59 13.96
CA LEU A 226 38.56 28.55 14.59
C LEU A 226 37.43 28.56 13.57
N SER A 227 37.53 29.42 12.53
CA SER A 227 36.53 29.50 11.47
C SER A 227 36.47 28.20 10.63
N SER A 228 37.64 27.58 10.38
CA SER A 228 37.73 26.26 9.71
C SER A 228 37.09 25.17 10.55
N GLN A 229 37.34 25.13 11.86
CA GLN A 229 36.68 24.17 12.76
C GLN A 229 35.16 24.34 12.78
N ARG A 230 34.67 25.59 12.80
CA ARG A 230 33.21 25.86 12.74
C ARG A 230 32.62 25.37 11.42
N ALA A 231 33.27 25.61 10.27
CA ALA A 231 32.83 25.12 8.99
C ALA A 231 32.82 23.57 8.93
N ALA A 232 33.87 22.92 9.42
CA ALA A 232 33.93 21.44 9.50
C ALA A 232 32.83 20.87 10.42
N HIS A 233 32.57 21.48 11.58
CA HIS A 233 31.48 21.09 12.46
C HIS A 233 30.13 21.19 11.77
N MET A 234 29.86 22.26 11.04
CA MET A 234 28.62 22.46 10.28
C MET A 234 28.45 21.38 9.19
N VAL A 235 29.52 21.05 8.43
CA VAL A 235 29.49 19.98 7.43
C VAL A 235 29.14 18.64 8.10
N ASN A 236 29.74 18.34 9.25
CA ASN A 236 29.44 17.12 9.97
C ASN A 236 27.98 17.08 10.45
N GLN A 237 27.42 18.20 10.89
CA GLN A 237 26.00 18.29 11.26
C GLN A 237 25.08 18.10 10.05
N LEU A 238 25.41 18.67 8.88
CA LEU A 238 24.65 18.45 7.64
C LEU A 238 24.71 16.98 7.21
N LEU A 239 25.87 16.33 7.32
CA LEU A 239 26.01 14.90 7.04
C LEU A 239 25.24 14.03 8.05
N ALA A 240 25.23 14.39 9.33
CA ALA A 240 24.45 13.70 10.34
C ALA A 240 22.94 13.81 10.06
N MET A 241 22.47 15.01 9.66
CA MET A 241 21.08 15.23 9.26
C MET A 241 20.73 14.43 8.01
N ALA A 242 21.57 14.47 6.97
CA ALA A 242 21.34 13.69 5.74
C ALA A 242 21.31 12.17 6.00
N ARG A 243 22.18 11.67 6.88
CA ARG A 243 22.14 10.26 7.32
C ARG A 243 20.90 9.95 8.13
N ALA A 244 20.45 10.89 8.96
CA ALA A 244 19.22 10.76 9.72
C ALA A 244 17.95 10.81 8.84
N GLU A 245 17.93 11.51 7.71
CA GLU A 245 16.83 11.58 6.74
C GLU A 245 16.79 10.38 5.76
N ASP A 246 17.91 9.69 5.54
CA ASP A 246 17.99 8.58 4.59
C ASP A 246 17.23 7.33 5.08
N SER A 247 15.94 7.32 4.79
CA SER A 247 15.00 6.22 5.14
C SER A 247 15.21 4.96 4.26
N GLY A 248 16.06 5.02 3.25
CA GLY A 248 16.21 3.95 2.25
C GLY A 248 17.14 2.80 2.69
N GLN A 249 18.05 3.04 3.62
CA GLN A 249 18.87 1.99 4.20
C GLN A 249 18.20 1.46 5.47
N ALA A 250 17.93 0.15 5.50
CA ALA A 250 17.47 -0.51 6.71
C ALA A 250 18.45 -0.19 7.85
N MET A 251 18.00 0.64 8.79
CA MET A 251 18.81 1.04 9.95
C MET A 251 19.34 -0.23 10.62
N ARG A 252 20.66 -0.37 10.70
CA ARG A 252 21.29 -1.51 11.36
C ARG A 252 21.13 -1.35 12.88
N ARG A 253 19.92 -1.64 13.36
CA ARG A 253 19.62 -1.62 14.79
C ARG A 253 20.38 -2.76 15.46
N VAL A 254 21.23 -2.41 16.42
CA VAL A 254 21.94 -3.35 17.28
C VAL A 254 21.56 -3.08 18.74
N PRO A 255 21.72 -4.05 19.65
CA PRO A 255 21.54 -3.79 21.07
C PRO A 255 22.55 -2.76 21.58
N VAL A 256 22.07 -1.61 22.08
CA VAL A 256 22.88 -0.47 22.52
C VAL A 256 22.54 -0.15 23.96
N ASP A 257 23.57 0.06 24.78
CA ASP A 257 23.44 0.61 26.12
C ASP A 257 23.56 2.15 26.07
N LEU A 258 22.44 2.84 26.24
CA LEU A 258 22.39 4.30 26.18
C LEU A 258 23.19 4.95 27.32
N ALA A 259 23.27 4.31 28.50
CA ALA A 259 24.04 4.82 29.61
C ALA A 259 25.55 4.83 29.32
N VAL A 260 26.05 3.80 28.61
CA VAL A 260 27.45 3.73 28.19
C VAL A 260 27.76 4.85 27.19
N ILE A 261 26.90 5.03 26.19
CA ILE A 261 27.07 6.10 25.20
C ILE A 261 27.04 7.47 25.89
N THR A 262 26.04 7.73 26.73
CA THR A 262 25.90 9.03 27.42
C THR A 262 27.12 9.36 28.26
N ARG A 263 27.62 8.40 29.07
CA ARG A 263 28.85 8.60 29.87
C ARG A 263 30.07 8.90 29.01
N ALA A 264 30.23 8.18 27.89
CA ALA A 264 31.33 8.43 26.96
C ALA A 264 31.28 9.84 26.42
N VAL A 265 30.11 10.29 25.94
CA VAL A 265 29.92 11.65 25.44
C VAL A 265 30.16 12.69 26.53
N VAL A 266 29.58 12.54 27.73
CA VAL A 266 29.80 13.47 28.84
C VAL A 266 31.28 13.59 29.18
N ARG A 267 32.01 12.48 29.25
CA ARG A 267 33.46 12.47 29.49
C ARG A 267 34.21 13.26 28.40
N ASP A 268 33.84 13.11 27.15
CA ASP A 268 34.49 13.80 26.04
C ASP A 268 34.30 15.33 26.11
N PHE A 269 33.21 15.79 26.75
CA PHE A 269 32.91 17.22 26.92
C PHE A 269 33.48 17.84 28.20
N VAL A 270 34.02 17.06 29.14
CA VAL A 270 34.59 17.57 30.38
C VAL A 270 35.64 18.65 30.19
N PRO A 271 36.64 18.55 29.27
CA PRO A 271 37.63 19.60 29.06
C PRO A 271 36.98 20.96 28.68
N ARG A 272 35.98 20.90 27.77
CA ARG A 272 35.25 22.08 27.32
C ARG A 272 34.38 22.70 28.42
N ALA A 273 33.79 21.90 29.25
CA ALA A 273 33.02 22.32 30.41
C ALA A 273 33.92 23.06 31.45
N LEU A 274 35.13 22.54 31.69
CA LEU A 274 36.12 23.13 32.59
C LEU A 274 36.60 24.49 32.04
N GLU A 275 36.90 24.63 30.73
CA GLU A 275 37.26 25.88 30.10
C GLU A 275 36.18 26.94 30.27
N ARG A 276 34.89 26.52 30.27
CA ARG A 276 33.74 27.41 30.47
C ARG A 276 33.34 27.61 31.90
N ARG A 277 33.99 26.93 32.84
CA ARG A 277 33.67 26.87 34.30
C ARG A 277 32.23 26.40 34.52
N ILE A 278 31.79 25.38 33.80
CA ILE A 278 30.48 24.77 33.94
C ILE A 278 30.68 23.40 34.66
N ASP A 279 29.83 23.13 35.63
CA ASP A 279 29.79 21.83 36.30
C ASP A 279 29.01 20.86 35.41
N LEU A 280 29.69 19.84 34.83
CA LEU A 280 29.11 18.85 33.93
C LEU A 280 29.08 17.48 34.62
N GLY A 281 27.88 16.96 34.85
CA GLY A 281 27.66 15.70 35.54
C GLY A 281 26.88 14.69 34.70
N TYR A 282 27.06 13.41 35.07
CA TYR A 282 26.24 12.29 34.60
C TYR A 282 25.55 11.62 35.82
N GLU A 283 24.26 11.37 35.70
CA GLU A 283 23.45 10.64 36.65
C GLU A 283 22.76 9.46 35.95
N GLY A 284 22.89 8.27 36.50
CA GLY A 284 22.27 7.06 35.97
C GLY A 284 23.05 5.79 36.30
N PRO A 285 22.61 4.66 35.77
CA PRO A 285 23.24 3.37 36.06
C PRO A 285 24.68 3.33 35.56
N VAL A 286 25.57 2.85 36.36
CA VAL A 286 27.01 2.72 36.06
C VAL A 286 27.28 1.51 35.15
N SER A 287 26.53 0.45 35.34
CA SER A 287 26.50 -0.74 34.49
C SER A 287 25.25 -1.55 34.82
N ASP A 288 24.18 -1.38 34.11
CA ASP A 288 23.02 -2.23 34.29
C ASP A 288 22.45 -2.55 32.87
N HIS A 289 22.43 -3.84 32.55
CA HIS A 289 21.89 -4.34 31.26
C HIS A 289 20.42 -3.97 31.00
N LYS A 290 19.78 -3.28 31.97
CA LYS A 290 18.37 -2.88 31.92
C LYS A 290 18.04 -1.70 30.99
N VAL A 291 19.07 -1.04 30.43
CA VAL A 291 18.88 0.18 29.60
C VAL A 291 19.26 -0.04 28.14
N ARG A 292 19.22 -1.31 27.69
CA ARG A 292 19.52 -1.66 26.30
C ARG A 292 18.31 -1.42 25.40
N LEU A 293 18.54 -0.72 24.30
CA LEU A 293 17.56 -0.52 23.23
C LEU A 293 18.12 -1.00 21.90
N MET A 294 17.27 -1.32 20.95
CA MET A 294 17.68 -1.61 19.59
C MET A 294 17.85 -0.30 18.81
N GLY A 295 19.09 0.08 18.52
CA GLY A 295 19.38 1.36 17.89
C GLY A 295 20.69 1.37 17.11
N GLU A 296 21.01 2.50 16.53
CA GLU A 296 22.29 2.76 15.86
C GLU A 296 23.21 3.56 16.79
N PRO A 297 24.34 2.97 17.24
CA PRO A 297 25.19 3.59 18.25
C PRO A 297 25.74 4.97 17.85
N VAL A 298 26.04 5.15 16.56
CA VAL A 298 26.59 6.41 16.03
C VAL A 298 25.55 7.52 16.10
N LEU A 299 24.33 7.26 15.64
CA LEU A 299 23.23 8.24 15.68
C LEU A 299 22.85 8.58 17.13
N LEU A 300 22.72 7.57 18.00
CA LEU A 300 22.43 7.80 19.41
C LEU A 300 23.54 8.62 20.10
N GLY A 301 24.80 8.37 19.75
CA GLY A 301 25.94 9.18 20.20
C GLY A 301 25.85 10.63 19.74
N GLU A 302 25.50 10.86 18.47
CA GLU A 302 25.28 12.21 17.92
C GLU A 302 24.11 12.94 18.59
N MET A 303 23.02 12.24 18.90
CA MET A 303 21.89 12.80 19.62
C MET A 303 22.31 13.30 21.01
N VAL A 304 23.02 12.49 21.77
CA VAL A 304 23.54 12.88 23.10
C VAL A 304 24.53 14.04 22.98
N ARG A 305 25.43 13.97 22.00
CA ARG A 305 26.44 15.01 21.73
C ARG A 305 25.78 16.36 21.45
N ASN A 306 24.75 16.41 20.60
CA ASN A 306 24.02 17.63 20.28
C ASN A 306 23.29 18.22 21.49
N LEU A 307 22.69 17.38 22.36
CA LEU A 307 22.05 17.83 23.59
C LEU A 307 23.04 18.41 24.60
N VAL A 308 24.16 17.70 24.82
CA VAL A 308 25.20 18.16 25.77
C VAL A 308 25.89 19.43 25.25
N ASP A 309 26.22 19.49 23.95
CA ASP A 309 26.81 20.67 23.33
C ASP A 309 25.89 21.90 23.46
N ASN A 310 24.60 21.70 23.16
CA ASN A 310 23.59 22.74 23.31
C ASN A 310 23.49 23.22 24.78
N ALA A 311 23.40 22.31 25.73
CA ALA A 311 23.36 22.66 27.15
C ALA A 311 24.59 23.46 27.61
N LEU A 312 25.81 23.02 27.25
CA LEU A 312 27.04 23.74 27.56
C LEU A 312 27.10 25.12 26.87
N GLN A 313 26.55 25.23 25.68
CA GLN A 313 26.59 26.46 24.90
C GLN A 313 25.71 27.56 25.51
N TYR A 314 24.54 27.20 26.04
CA TYR A 314 23.59 28.16 26.61
C TYR A 314 23.72 28.33 28.11
N THR A 315 24.48 27.49 28.81
CA THR A 315 24.73 27.65 30.24
C THR A 315 25.79 28.73 30.48
N PRO A 316 25.53 29.73 31.34
CA PRO A 316 26.53 30.73 31.72
C PRO A 316 27.64 30.11 32.58
N SER A 317 28.77 30.77 32.66
CA SER A 317 29.88 30.38 33.55
C SER A 317 29.42 30.28 35.00
N GLY A 318 29.80 29.21 35.70
CA GLY A 318 29.33 28.88 37.04
C GLY A 318 28.03 28.12 37.12
N GLY A 319 27.41 27.79 35.94
CA GLY A 319 26.21 26.96 35.87
C GLY A 319 26.51 25.48 35.91
N THR A 320 25.43 24.70 35.82
CA THR A 320 25.47 23.23 35.91
C THR A 320 24.74 22.63 34.69
N VAL A 321 25.28 21.55 34.13
CA VAL A 321 24.68 20.71 33.12
C VAL A 321 24.68 19.26 33.61
N THR A 322 23.52 18.63 33.62
CA THR A 322 23.38 17.24 34.08
C THR A 322 22.72 16.38 32.98
N ALA A 323 23.42 15.34 32.55
CA ALA A 323 22.84 14.32 31.67
C ALA A 323 22.40 13.10 32.51
N ARG A 324 21.12 12.73 32.39
CA ARG A 324 20.54 11.59 33.11
C ARG A 324 20.05 10.52 32.17
N VAL A 325 20.27 9.26 32.54
CA VAL A 325 19.65 8.13 31.86
C VAL A 325 18.81 7.36 32.87
N LEU A 326 17.52 7.23 32.58
CA LEU A 326 16.54 6.60 33.45
C LEU A 326 15.88 5.44 32.70
N GLY A 327 15.77 4.29 33.34
CA GLY A 327 14.89 3.21 32.85
C GLY A 327 13.50 3.39 33.42
N ASP A 328 12.49 3.20 32.57
CA ASP A 328 11.11 3.13 33.04
C ASP A 328 10.93 1.93 33.99
N PRO A 329 10.29 2.10 35.16
CA PRO A 329 10.00 1.01 36.08
C PRO A 329 9.24 -0.16 35.46
N PHE A 330 8.46 0.10 34.41
CA PHE A 330 7.71 -0.90 33.63
C PHE A 330 8.51 -1.52 32.48
N GLY A 331 9.77 -1.08 32.27
CA GLY A 331 10.65 -1.64 31.25
C GLY A 331 10.23 -1.39 29.78
N GLN A 332 9.39 -0.37 29.51
CA GLN A 332 8.88 -0.09 28.16
C GLN A 332 9.65 1.02 27.42
N VAL A 333 10.26 1.94 28.15
CA VAL A 333 10.99 3.08 27.60
C VAL A 333 12.29 3.35 28.36
N VAL A 334 13.28 3.86 27.62
CA VAL A 334 14.48 4.49 28.18
C VAL A 334 14.34 5.99 28.02
N VAL A 335 14.65 6.71 29.07
CA VAL A 335 14.57 8.16 29.10
C VAL A 335 15.97 8.75 29.24
N LEU A 336 16.37 9.58 28.25
CA LEU A 336 17.52 10.44 28.37
C LEU A 336 17.05 11.85 28.71
N GLN A 337 17.60 12.43 29.76
CA GLN A 337 17.37 13.82 30.13
C GLN A 337 18.68 14.60 30.12
N VAL A 338 18.63 15.81 29.56
CA VAL A 338 19.74 16.79 29.69
C VAL A 338 19.14 18.06 30.26
N GLU A 339 19.60 18.39 31.45
CA GLU A 339 19.19 19.55 32.24
C GLU A 339 20.31 20.57 32.24
N ASP A 340 19.97 21.83 32.04
CA ASP A 340 20.89 22.97 32.14
C ASP A 340 20.34 24.06 33.06
N THR A 341 21.22 24.95 33.49
CA THR A 341 20.88 26.12 34.32
C THR A 341 20.96 27.42 33.50
N GLY A 342 20.77 27.33 32.21
CA GLY A 342 20.75 28.46 31.27
C GLY A 342 19.46 29.27 31.34
N PRO A 343 19.22 30.16 30.34
CA PRO A 343 18.05 31.06 30.32
C PRO A 343 16.71 30.31 30.15
N GLY A 344 16.75 29.04 29.78
CA GLY A 344 15.56 28.26 29.41
C GLY A 344 14.98 28.67 28.07
N ILE A 345 13.88 28.03 27.67
CA ILE A 345 13.21 28.26 26.39
C ILE A 345 11.78 28.75 26.65
N PRO A 346 11.39 29.92 26.07
CA PRO A 346 10.01 30.41 26.17
C PRO A 346 9.01 29.36 25.63
N VAL A 347 7.83 29.27 26.26
CA VAL A 347 6.81 28.30 25.87
C VAL A 347 6.41 28.45 24.40
N SER A 348 6.34 29.68 23.89
CA SER A 348 6.02 30.00 22.48
C SER A 348 7.06 29.51 21.47
N GLU A 349 8.28 29.22 21.92
CA GLU A 349 9.39 28.83 21.03
C GLU A 349 9.72 27.33 21.10
N ARG A 350 9.12 26.58 22.05
CA ARG A 350 9.45 25.16 22.31
C ARG A 350 9.24 24.24 21.11
N ASP A 351 8.24 24.51 20.28
CA ASP A 351 8.02 23.76 19.03
C ASP A 351 8.94 24.23 17.91
N ALA A 352 9.34 25.50 17.95
CA ALA A 352 10.17 26.10 16.89
C ALA A 352 11.65 25.74 17.03
N VAL A 353 12.15 25.49 18.25
CA VAL A 353 13.58 25.18 18.48
C VAL A 353 14.04 23.86 17.84
N PHE A 354 13.13 22.98 17.47
CA PHE A 354 13.41 21.74 16.73
C PHE A 354 13.43 21.92 15.20
N ARG A 355 13.05 23.11 14.69
CA ARG A 355 13.12 23.37 13.25
C ARG A 355 14.57 23.58 12.82
N PRO A 356 15.01 23.01 11.70
CA PRO A 356 16.34 23.25 11.17
C PRO A 356 16.64 24.75 11.04
N PHE A 357 17.86 25.16 11.42
CA PHE A 357 18.38 26.53 11.36
C PHE A 357 17.63 27.55 12.23
N TYR A 358 16.68 27.14 13.07
CA TYR A 358 15.98 28.02 13.97
C TYR A 358 16.90 28.47 15.12
N ARG A 359 16.86 29.76 15.43
CA ARG A 359 17.58 30.39 16.56
C ARG A 359 16.65 31.38 17.23
N ALA A 360 16.58 31.33 18.56
CA ALA A 360 15.82 32.28 19.35
C ALA A 360 16.37 33.71 19.14
N LEU A 361 15.49 34.67 18.91
CA LEU A 361 15.87 36.08 18.71
C LEU A 361 16.53 36.64 19.97
N GLY A 362 17.69 37.26 19.82
CA GLY A 362 18.43 37.89 20.92
C GLY A 362 19.49 37.01 21.58
N THR A 363 19.77 35.81 21.07
CA THR A 363 20.90 35.00 21.53
C THR A 363 22.16 35.31 20.70
N GLU A 364 23.18 35.92 21.34
CA GLU A 364 24.52 36.17 20.75
C GLU A 364 25.37 34.87 20.67
N VAL A 365 24.80 33.73 20.97
CA VAL A 365 25.50 32.43 21.06
C VAL A 365 25.70 31.85 19.66
N ASP A 366 26.95 31.65 19.24
CA ASP A 366 27.30 31.06 17.93
C ASP A 366 26.77 29.64 17.81
N GLY A 367 25.93 29.36 16.80
CA GLY A 367 25.41 28.01 16.55
C GLY A 367 24.76 27.89 15.17
N SER A 368 24.75 26.66 14.61
CA SER A 368 24.16 26.35 13.30
C SER A 368 22.63 26.34 13.30
N GLY A 369 21.99 26.14 14.48
CA GLY A 369 20.56 25.88 14.60
C GLY A 369 20.14 24.49 14.11
N LEU A 370 21.09 23.56 13.88
CA LEU A 370 20.82 22.19 13.43
C LEU A 370 20.77 21.18 14.56
N GLY A 371 21.44 21.42 15.69
CA GLY A 371 21.64 20.43 16.75
C GLY A 371 20.33 19.80 17.26
N LEU A 372 19.33 20.62 17.61
CA LEU A 372 18.06 20.13 18.11
C LEU A 372 17.18 19.48 17.02
N ALA A 373 17.28 19.93 15.77
CA ALA A 373 16.63 19.28 14.65
C ALA A 373 17.19 17.85 14.43
N ILE A 374 18.51 17.68 14.54
CA ILE A 374 19.17 16.37 14.48
C ILE A 374 18.71 15.48 15.64
N VAL A 375 18.58 16.03 16.85
CA VAL A 375 18.07 15.29 18.02
C VAL A 375 16.65 14.76 17.76
N GLN A 376 15.77 15.62 17.23
CA GLN A 376 14.39 15.25 16.91
C GLN A 376 14.33 14.15 15.86
N GLU A 377 15.08 14.29 14.77
CA GLU A 377 15.11 13.29 13.67
C GLU A 377 15.66 11.94 14.15
N ILE A 378 16.74 11.93 14.95
CA ILE A 378 17.30 10.68 15.48
C ILE A 378 16.31 10.02 16.44
N ALA A 379 15.63 10.78 17.29
CA ALA A 379 14.64 10.25 18.21
C ALA A 379 13.46 9.61 17.46
N GLN A 380 12.92 10.29 16.44
CA GLN A 380 11.83 9.79 15.60
C GLN A 380 12.21 8.49 14.87
N ARG A 381 13.43 8.40 14.35
CA ARG A 381 13.95 7.16 13.73
C ARG A 381 14.08 5.98 14.68
N HIS A 382 14.24 6.27 15.98
CA HIS A 382 14.26 5.25 17.02
C HIS A 382 12.89 5.06 17.68
N ASP A 383 11.80 5.45 16.99
CA ASP A 383 10.42 5.34 17.48
C ASP A 383 10.20 6.06 18.82
N GLY A 384 10.95 7.14 19.02
CA GLY A 384 10.94 7.95 20.23
C GLY A 384 10.40 9.36 20.02
N GLU A 385 10.34 10.10 21.11
CA GLU A 385 9.88 11.50 21.14
C GLU A 385 10.86 12.38 21.92
N VAL A 386 10.91 13.67 21.58
CA VAL A 386 11.70 14.68 22.30
C VAL A 386 10.77 15.74 22.84
N LEU A 387 10.93 16.06 24.10
CA LEU A 387 10.18 17.10 24.81
C LEU A 387 11.15 18.10 25.42
N VAL A 388 10.72 19.37 25.53
CA VAL A 388 11.45 20.43 26.22
C VAL A 388 10.56 21.09 27.26
N ALA A 389 11.11 21.27 28.46
CA ALA A 389 10.44 21.92 29.59
C ALA A 389 11.41 22.85 30.32
N ASP A 390 10.89 23.61 31.25
CA ASP A 390 11.76 24.33 32.21
C ASP A 390 12.36 23.33 33.20
N ALA A 391 13.65 23.44 33.48
CA ALA A 391 14.32 22.64 34.50
C ALA A 391 13.83 22.99 35.91
N ARG A 392 13.45 24.24 36.13
CA ARG A 392 12.89 24.79 37.38
C ARG A 392 11.63 25.59 37.12
N PRO A 393 10.67 25.64 38.05
CA PRO A 393 9.47 26.44 37.90
C PRO A 393 9.79 27.91 37.66
N ARG A 394 9.13 28.54 36.68
CA ARG A 394 9.21 29.99 36.44
C ARG A 394 8.44 30.68 37.56
N SER A 395 9.11 31.15 38.58
CA SER A 395 8.49 31.96 39.62
C SER A 395 8.75 33.44 39.36
N ALA A 396 7.70 34.26 39.40
CA ALA A 396 7.83 35.72 39.30
C ALA A 396 8.68 36.21 40.48
N GLY A 397 9.87 36.82 40.17
CA GLY A 397 10.82 37.29 41.19
C GLY A 397 11.96 36.31 41.53
N SER A 398 12.06 35.15 40.87
CA SER A 398 13.22 34.26 41.02
C SER A 398 14.47 34.94 40.42
N SER A 399 15.52 35.00 41.21
CA SER A 399 16.84 35.50 40.76
C SER A 399 17.60 34.49 39.90
N HIS A 400 17.08 33.28 39.77
CA HIS A 400 17.70 32.19 38.99
C HIS A 400 16.93 31.95 37.69
N PRO A 401 17.62 31.78 36.54
CA PRO A 401 16.98 31.42 35.30
C PRO A 401 16.30 30.01 35.40
N PRO A 402 15.24 29.78 34.62
CA PRO A 402 14.49 28.51 34.70
C PRO A 402 15.29 27.32 34.23
N GLY A 403 16.35 27.49 33.42
CA GLY A 403 17.04 26.41 32.77
C GLY A 403 16.18 25.69 31.73
N ALA A 404 16.78 24.82 30.95
CA ALA A 404 16.05 23.94 30.06
C ALA A 404 16.24 22.47 30.48
N LEU A 405 15.17 21.68 30.31
CA LEU A 405 15.16 20.24 30.47
C LEU A 405 14.70 19.60 29.17
N PHE A 406 15.64 18.99 28.47
CA PHE A 406 15.34 18.16 27.31
C PHE A 406 15.13 16.73 27.75
N THR A 407 14.01 16.12 27.35
CA THR A 407 13.66 14.74 27.65
C THR A 407 13.45 13.96 26.36
N VAL A 408 14.27 12.96 26.12
CA VAL A 408 14.14 12.03 25.00
C VAL A 408 13.63 10.70 25.54
N ARG A 409 12.53 10.22 25.00
CA ARG A 409 11.92 8.93 25.33
C ARG A 409 12.11 7.98 24.17
N LEU A 410 12.78 6.86 24.38
CA LEU A 410 13.05 5.84 23.37
C LEU A 410 12.36 4.54 23.78
N ARG A 411 11.66 3.90 22.86
CA ARG A 411 10.97 2.64 23.14
C ARG A 411 11.97 1.48 23.25
N LEU A 412 11.80 0.65 24.29
CA LEU A 412 12.48 -0.63 24.38
C LEU A 412 11.76 -1.64 23.49
N THR A 413 12.49 -2.34 22.65
CA THR A 413 11.90 -3.43 21.84
C THR A 413 11.78 -4.67 22.73
N PRO A 414 10.58 -5.28 22.89
CA PRO A 414 10.44 -6.54 23.60
C PRO A 414 11.31 -7.61 22.93
N GLY A 415 12.23 -8.21 23.66
CA GLY A 415 13.16 -9.25 23.16
C GLY A 415 14.65 -8.94 23.30
N ALA A 416 15.04 -7.69 23.61
CA ALA A 416 16.45 -7.38 23.89
C ALA A 416 16.95 -7.94 25.23
N MET A 417 16.04 -8.40 26.10
CA MET A 417 16.38 -8.99 27.40
C MET A 417 16.70 -10.50 27.36
N ASP A 418 16.23 -11.24 26.33
CA ASP A 418 16.36 -12.71 26.31
C ASP A 418 17.53 -13.24 25.47
N ALA A 419 18.15 -12.42 24.62
CA ALA A 419 19.21 -12.88 23.72
C ALA A 419 20.53 -13.23 24.44
N ASP A 420 20.81 -12.60 25.61
CA ASP A 420 22.05 -12.88 26.38
C ASP A 420 21.89 -13.98 27.42
N ALA A 421 20.65 -14.35 27.81
CA ALA A 421 20.41 -15.47 28.72
C ALA A 421 20.73 -16.83 28.05
N GLN A 422 20.69 -16.89 26.71
CA GLN A 422 21.03 -18.11 25.96
C GLN A 422 22.49 -18.21 25.52
N ALA A 423 23.27 -17.14 25.62
CA ALA A 423 24.68 -17.13 25.21
C ALA A 423 25.68 -17.47 26.35
N PHE A 424 25.23 -17.46 27.62
CA PHE A 424 26.08 -17.87 28.73
C PHE A 424 25.95 -19.38 28.98
N LYS A 425 26.73 -20.17 28.24
CA LYS A 425 27.01 -21.57 28.58
C LYS A 425 28.17 -21.56 29.56
N PRO A 426 27.98 -21.95 30.86
CA PRO A 426 29.09 -22.01 31.78
C PRO A 426 30.13 -23.02 31.28
N PRO A 427 31.43 -22.76 31.52
CA PRO A 427 32.47 -23.72 31.14
C PRO A 427 32.23 -25.03 31.93
N PRO A 428 32.50 -26.19 31.29
CA PRO A 428 32.35 -27.47 31.96
C PRO A 428 33.19 -27.52 33.22
N GLU A 429 32.54 -27.90 34.33
CA GLU A 429 33.24 -28.18 35.58
C GLU A 429 34.33 -29.23 35.35
N LEU A 430 35.57 -28.84 35.65
CA LEU A 430 36.66 -29.78 35.75
C LEU A 430 36.37 -30.71 36.94
N THR A 431 35.88 -31.90 36.64
CA THR A 431 35.84 -32.98 37.63
C THR A 431 37.30 -33.37 37.96
N ASP A 432 37.72 -33.05 39.22
CA ASP A 432 38.91 -33.62 39.82
C ASP A 432 38.72 -35.13 39.93
N GLU A 433 39.44 -35.87 39.11
CA GLU A 433 39.72 -37.28 39.37
C GLU A 433 41.04 -37.36 40.16
N THR A 434 40.93 -37.72 41.43
CA THR A 434 41.95 -38.35 42.25
C THR A 434 42.02 -39.82 41.99
#